data_953bbb1378274f58d539aa328d560549
#
_entry.id   953bbb1378274f58d539aa328d560549
#
_cell.length_a   1.000
_cell.length_b   1.000
_cell.length_c   1.000
_cell.angle_alpha   90.00
_cell.angle_beta   90.00
_cell.angle_gamma   90.00
#
_symmetry.space_group_name_H-M   'P 1'
#
loop_
_entity.id
_entity.type
_entity.pdbx_description
1 polymer ?
#
loop_
_entity_poly.entity_id
_entity_poly.type
_entity_poly.pdbx_seq_one_letter_code
_entity_poly.pdbx_strand_id
1 'polypeptide(L)'
;MRKLFFPLLLFVSGLLSAQTEITLYVSPSGSDHHPGTAEKPMATLEYAWKKASRQAGRRSITIYCEGTNYLSAPILITNETSGTPEHPIRFSSYPGQKAVISGSRILRNLRWKEYKNGIMQAKVEEELIPDQLFVNGKKQISARYPNFDPDIRIFNGYAADACSPERVKNWSNPAGGYLHAMHSREWGGYQYSIEGKDAKGELILKGGFQNNRQMGMHHTYRMVENIFEELDAEGEWYFDKETHTLYFYPPRELDLQTALFEVPQAENLFILKGKTGSPVRHVSVDHLELTQTLRTFMKTNEPLLRSDWKIYRGGALIIENAEKCSVNGCYLHDIGGNAIFFSNYNRNHRVSQNHITRIGASAVCFVGSPDAVRSPLFEYGKSQTWEQMDKGTGPLTPDYPSDCLVDDNLIHSIGETEKQGAGIQLSMSARITIRNNSIYDLPRAGINVSEGTWGGHLIEGNDVFDTVLETGDHGSFNSWGRDRYWHPDRNVM
;
A
#
# COMPACT_ATOMS: atom_id res chain seq x y z
N MET A 1 -76.47 40.08 25.74
CA MET A 1 -75.01 39.86 25.76
C MET A 1 -74.73 38.50 25.17
N ARG A 2 -74.32 38.42 23.87
CA ARG A 2 -73.94 37.18 23.18
C ARG A 2 -72.37 37.06 23.26
N LYS A 3 -71.89 36.02 23.91
CA LYS A 3 -70.48 35.71 23.95
C LYS A 3 -70.11 34.94 22.68
N LEU A 4 -69.27 35.50 21.82
CA LEU A 4 -68.61 34.80 20.72
C LEU A 4 -67.42 33.93 21.27
N PHE A 5 -67.49 32.64 21.03
CA PHE A 5 -66.33 31.74 21.20
C PHE A 5 -65.62 31.67 19.89
N PHE A 6 -64.31 32.09 19.85
CA PHE A 6 -63.38 31.82 18.77
C PHE A 6 -62.64 30.54 19.09
N PRO A 7 -62.58 29.53 18.19
CA PRO A 7 -61.72 28.39 18.38
C PRO A 7 -60.32 28.78 17.94
N LEU A 8 -59.30 28.62 18.84
CA LEU A 8 -57.91 28.74 18.59
C LEU A 8 -57.44 27.46 17.89
N LEU A 9 -57.22 27.51 16.56
CA LEU A 9 -56.54 26.44 15.83
C LEU A 9 -55.05 26.46 16.16
N LEU A 10 -54.56 25.50 16.97
CA LEU A 10 -53.15 25.22 17.14
C LEU A 10 -52.63 24.48 15.89
N PHE A 11 -51.91 25.19 15.05
CA PHE A 11 -51.06 24.59 14.02
C PHE A 11 -49.86 23.94 14.72
N VAL A 12 -49.89 22.64 14.94
CA VAL A 12 -48.70 21.86 15.26
C VAL A 12 -47.91 21.70 13.95
N SER A 13 -46.99 22.62 13.70
CA SER A 13 -45.97 22.44 12.68
C SER A 13 -44.98 21.35 13.18
N GLY A 14 -45.26 20.12 12.83
CA GLY A 14 -44.31 19.03 12.96
C GLY A 14 -43.08 19.39 12.11
N LEU A 15 -42.02 19.88 12.75
CA LEU A 15 -40.69 19.93 12.18
C LEU A 15 -40.31 18.46 11.88
N LEU A 16 -40.48 18.04 10.64
CA LEU A 16 -39.73 16.88 10.13
C LEU A 16 -38.26 17.25 10.24
N SER A 17 -37.62 16.82 11.30
CA SER A 17 -36.16 16.81 11.39
C SER A 17 -35.67 16.00 10.19
N ALA A 18 -35.22 16.68 9.14
CA ALA A 18 -34.56 16.00 8.03
C ALA A 18 -33.41 15.22 8.62
N GLN A 19 -33.44 13.91 8.49
CA GLN A 19 -32.38 13.01 8.98
C GLN A 19 -31.09 13.44 8.32
N THR A 20 -30.17 14.08 9.06
CA THR A 20 -28.94 14.68 8.55
C THR A 20 -27.82 13.67 8.35
N GLU A 21 -28.04 12.43 8.80
CA GLU A 21 -27.06 11.35 8.76
C GLU A 21 -27.60 10.13 8.01
N ILE A 22 -26.71 9.43 7.32
CA ILE A 22 -26.88 8.10 6.73
C ILE A 22 -25.94 7.16 7.45
N THR A 23 -26.48 6.17 8.12
CA THR A 23 -25.70 5.07 8.71
C THR A 23 -26.07 3.80 7.98
N LEU A 24 -25.06 3.11 7.40
CA LEU A 24 -25.22 1.82 6.75
C LEU A 24 -24.33 0.77 7.42
N TYR A 25 -24.81 -0.46 7.40
CA TYR A 25 -24.12 -1.62 7.95
C TYR A 25 -23.84 -2.62 6.85
N VAL A 26 -22.61 -3.15 6.83
CA VAL A 26 -22.13 -4.13 5.86
C VAL A 26 -21.62 -5.36 6.59
N SER A 27 -22.07 -6.53 6.18
CA SER A 27 -21.66 -7.82 6.73
C SER A 27 -21.61 -8.88 5.62
N PRO A 28 -20.62 -9.79 5.63
CA PRO A 28 -20.57 -10.92 4.67
C PRO A 28 -21.82 -11.81 4.71
N SER A 29 -22.56 -11.81 5.82
CA SER A 29 -23.83 -12.51 5.98
C SER A 29 -25.06 -11.72 5.49
N GLY A 30 -24.84 -10.49 5.03
CA GLY A 30 -25.87 -9.56 4.58
C GLY A 30 -26.38 -9.85 3.16
N SER A 31 -27.13 -8.89 2.62
CA SER A 31 -27.58 -8.89 1.22
C SER A 31 -27.67 -7.46 0.69
N ASP A 32 -27.20 -7.22 -0.53
CA ASP A 32 -27.30 -5.92 -1.17
C ASP A 32 -28.73 -5.48 -1.48
N HIS A 33 -29.69 -6.39 -1.34
CA HIS A 33 -31.12 -6.08 -1.37
C HIS A 33 -31.66 -5.60 -0.01
N HIS A 34 -30.89 -5.72 1.06
CA HIS A 34 -31.29 -5.23 2.39
C HIS A 34 -31.18 -3.70 2.48
N PRO A 35 -31.88 -3.08 3.43
CA PRO A 35 -31.86 -1.62 3.62
C PRO A 35 -30.49 -1.10 4.12
N GLY A 36 -29.67 -1.92 4.77
CA GLY A 36 -28.39 -1.56 5.38
C GLY A 36 -28.54 -1.13 6.84
N THR A 37 -29.56 -1.61 7.57
CA THR A 37 -29.64 -1.45 9.04
C THR A 37 -28.76 -2.52 9.72
N ALA A 38 -28.52 -2.37 11.04
CA ALA A 38 -27.75 -3.34 11.81
C ALA A 38 -28.37 -4.74 11.76
N GLU A 39 -29.71 -4.84 11.77
CA GLU A 39 -30.45 -6.13 11.73
C GLU A 39 -30.54 -6.71 10.32
N LYS A 40 -30.42 -5.87 9.29
CA LYS A 40 -30.48 -6.24 7.86
C LYS A 40 -29.34 -5.54 7.10
N PRO A 41 -28.07 -5.95 7.31
CA PRO A 41 -26.92 -5.33 6.68
C PRO A 41 -26.86 -5.61 5.18
N MET A 42 -26.14 -4.79 4.45
CA MET A 42 -25.74 -5.03 3.06
C MET A 42 -24.64 -6.08 3.01
N ALA A 43 -24.47 -6.74 1.86
CA ALA A 43 -23.44 -7.75 1.67
C ALA A 43 -22.07 -7.15 1.32
N THR A 44 -22.05 -6.05 0.55
CA THR A 44 -20.81 -5.50 0.00
C THR A 44 -20.59 -4.03 0.34
N LEU A 45 -19.35 -3.68 0.65
CA LEU A 45 -18.95 -2.31 0.94
C LEU A 45 -19.10 -1.41 -0.30
N GLU A 46 -18.80 -1.93 -1.48
CA GLU A 46 -18.94 -1.22 -2.75
C GLU A 46 -20.39 -0.81 -3.01
N TYR A 47 -21.35 -1.70 -2.73
CA TYR A 47 -22.77 -1.39 -2.93
C TYR A 47 -23.25 -0.38 -1.89
N ALA A 48 -22.85 -0.54 -0.64
CA ALA A 48 -23.17 0.41 0.43
C ALA A 48 -22.65 1.82 0.10
N TRP A 49 -21.39 1.92 -0.33
CA TRP A 49 -20.80 3.19 -0.78
C TRP A 49 -21.53 3.76 -2.00
N LYS A 50 -21.78 2.97 -3.03
CA LYS A 50 -22.52 3.39 -4.24
C LYS A 50 -23.89 3.98 -3.89
N LYS A 51 -24.56 3.41 -2.89
CA LYS A 51 -25.86 3.90 -2.41
C LYS A 51 -25.72 5.21 -1.64
N ALA A 52 -24.79 5.26 -0.66
CA ALA A 52 -24.60 6.40 0.23
C ALA A 52 -23.99 7.62 -0.49
N SER A 53 -23.04 7.40 -1.41
CA SER A 53 -22.28 8.44 -2.10
C SER A 53 -23.13 9.45 -2.85
N ARG A 54 -24.36 9.08 -3.25
CA ARG A 54 -25.33 9.99 -3.89
C ARG A 54 -25.76 11.15 -2.99
N GLN A 55 -25.54 11.02 -1.69
CA GLN A 55 -25.88 12.04 -0.68
C GLN A 55 -24.62 12.69 -0.07
N ALA A 56 -23.44 12.38 -0.58
CA ALA A 56 -22.20 12.97 -0.12
C ALA A 56 -22.24 14.50 -0.21
N GLY A 57 -21.69 15.19 0.78
CA GLY A 57 -21.70 16.64 0.90
C GLY A 57 -23.06 17.25 1.30
N ARG A 58 -24.12 16.45 1.34
CA ARG A 58 -25.49 16.88 1.75
C ARG A 58 -25.93 16.26 3.07
N ARG A 59 -25.39 15.10 3.40
CA ARG A 59 -25.66 14.33 4.62
C ARG A 59 -24.35 13.70 5.10
N SER A 60 -24.17 13.63 6.42
CA SER A 60 -23.10 12.82 7.01
C SER A 60 -23.30 11.35 6.63
N ILE A 61 -22.23 10.65 6.31
CA ILE A 61 -22.28 9.25 5.92
C ILE A 61 -21.37 8.46 6.84
N THR A 62 -21.91 7.45 7.49
CA THR A 62 -21.14 6.45 8.25
C THR A 62 -21.45 5.06 7.71
N ILE A 63 -20.43 4.34 7.26
CA ILE A 63 -20.56 2.94 6.82
C ILE A 63 -19.78 2.09 7.82
N TYR A 64 -20.52 1.27 8.56
CA TYR A 64 -19.97 0.28 9.49
C TYR A 64 -19.83 -1.06 8.81
N CYS A 65 -18.65 -1.66 8.94
CA CYS A 65 -18.35 -2.99 8.45
C CYS A 65 -18.13 -3.96 9.61
N GLU A 66 -18.42 -5.24 9.38
CA GLU A 66 -18.02 -6.37 10.22
C GLU A 66 -17.55 -7.54 9.36
N GLY A 67 -16.81 -8.48 9.97
CA GLY A 67 -16.29 -9.66 9.27
C GLY A 67 -15.32 -9.33 8.14
N THR A 68 -15.06 -10.28 7.24
CA THR A 68 -14.13 -10.09 6.12
C THR A 68 -14.88 -9.69 4.85
N ASN A 69 -14.57 -8.50 4.36
CA ASN A 69 -15.13 -7.90 3.15
C ASN A 69 -14.09 -7.98 2.03
N TYR A 70 -14.30 -8.84 1.03
CA TYR A 70 -13.45 -8.99 -0.14
C TYR A 70 -13.87 -7.99 -1.21
N LEU A 71 -13.00 -7.03 -1.52
CA LEU A 71 -13.32 -6.01 -2.53
C LEU A 71 -13.16 -6.56 -3.95
N SER A 72 -14.18 -6.35 -4.77
CA SER A 72 -14.11 -6.60 -6.22
C SER A 72 -13.50 -5.41 -6.99
N ALA A 73 -13.58 -4.22 -6.41
CA ALA A 73 -12.99 -2.98 -6.90
C ALA A 73 -12.69 -2.06 -5.71
N PRO A 74 -11.71 -1.15 -5.83
CA PRO A 74 -11.41 -0.20 -4.76
C PRO A 74 -12.57 0.74 -4.47
N ILE A 75 -12.70 1.17 -3.22
CA ILE A 75 -13.65 2.21 -2.82
C ILE A 75 -13.14 3.55 -3.34
N LEU A 76 -13.78 4.04 -4.38
CA LEU A 76 -13.42 5.30 -5.03
C LEU A 76 -14.24 6.47 -4.48
N ILE A 77 -13.55 7.46 -3.90
CA ILE A 77 -14.13 8.73 -3.45
C ILE A 77 -13.57 9.84 -4.34
N THR A 78 -14.44 10.61 -5.00
CA THR A 78 -14.05 11.70 -5.89
C THR A 78 -14.48 13.06 -5.33
N ASN A 79 -14.08 14.15 -5.98
CA ASN A 79 -14.56 15.48 -5.64
C ASN A 79 -16.10 15.59 -5.68
N GLU A 80 -16.78 14.77 -6.49
CA GLU A 80 -18.24 14.75 -6.62
C GLU A 80 -18.91 14.00 -5.45
N THR A 81 -18.16 13.12 -4.79
CA THR A 81 -18.61 12.33 -3.63
C THR A 81 -17.85 12.70 -2.36
N SER A 82 -17.39 13.95 -2.26
CA SER A 82 -16.62 14.48 -1.16
C SER A 82 -17.51 14.83 0.05
N GLY A 83 -16.95 14.74 1.25
CA GLY A 83 -17.57 15.27 2.46
C GLY A 83 -17.39 16.79 2.63
N THR A 84 -18.05 17.34 3.64
CA THR A 84 -17.88 18.71 4.13
C THR A 84 -17.67 18.70 5.64
N PRO A 85 -17.30 19.82 6.28
CA PRO A 85 -17.19 19.87 7.75
C PRO A 85 -18.49 19.47 8.45
N GLU A 86 -19.63 19.85 7.88
CA GLU A 86 -20.96 19.56 8.43
C GLU A 86 -21.45 18.15 8.07
N HIS A 87 -20.93 17.60 6.97
CA HIS A 87 -21.35 16.32 6.41
C HIS A 87 -20.12 15.44 6.07
N PRO A 88 -19.37 14.96 7.06
CA PRO A 88 -18.22 14.08 6.85
C PRO A 88 -18.65 12.69 6.37
N ILE A 89 -17.66 11.97 5.85
CA ILE A 89 -17.78 10.58 5.40
C ILE A 89 -16.86 9.72 6.25
N ARG A 90 -17.39 8.64 6.79
CA ARG A 90 -16.66 7.70 7.63
C ARG A 90 -16.87 6.27 7.20
N PHE A 91 -15.77 5.54 7.06
CA PHE A 91 -15.74 4.07 6.95
C PHE A 91 -15.13 3.53 8.23
N SER A 92 -15.81 2.61 8.91
CA SER A 92 -15.35 2.14 10.22
C SER A 92 -15.79 0.71 10.49
N SER A 93 -15.12 0.03 11.42
CA SER A 93 -15.67 -1.19 12.00
C SER A 93 -16.90 -0.90 12.84
N TYR A 94 -17.84 -1.82 12.86
CA TYR A 94 -18.96 -1.75 13.79
C TYR A 94 -18.43 -1.81 15.24
N PRO A 95 -18.91 -0.96 16.16
CA PRO A 95 -18.40 -0.91 17.52
C PRO A 95 -18.36 -2.29 18.20
N GLY A 96 -17.19 -2.68 18.69
CA GLY A 96 -16.96 -3.98 19.34
C GLY A 96 -16.80 -5.16 18.38
N GLN A 97 -16.85 -4.94 17.06
CA GLN A 97 -16.64 -5.96 16.04
C GLN A 97 -15.32 -5.73 15.31
N LYS A 98 -14.78 -6.81 14.74
CA LYS A 98 -13.65 -6.75 13.82
C LYS A 98 -14.16 -6.65 12.39
N ALA A 99 -13.58 -5.77 11.60
CA ALA A 99 -13.88 -5.63 10.17
C ALA A 99 -12.59 -5.68 9.36
N VAL A 100 -12.50 -6.61 8.44
CA VAL A 100 -11.39 -6.79 7.53
C VAL A 100 -11.82 -6.35 6.13
N ILE A 101 -11.02 -5.50 5.50
CA ILE A 101 -11.15 -5.14 4.10
C ILE A 101 -9.98 -5.76 3.36
N SER A 102 -10.25 -6.76 2.55
CA SER A 102 -9.25 -7.54 1.83
C SER A 102 -9.30 -7.27 0.33
N GLY A 103 -8.12 -7.12 -0.27
CA GLY A 103 -7.94 -7.04 -1.73
C GLY A 103 -7.87 -8.39 -2.42
N SER A 104 -8.09 -9.48 -1.70
CA SER A 104 -8.03 -10.86 -2.22
C SER A 104 -9.35 -11.35 -2.81
N ARG A 105 -9.23 -12.43 -3.59
CA ARG A 105 -10.34 -13.33 -3.93
C ARG A 105 -10.12 -14.70 -3.29
N ILE A 106 -11.21 -15.34 -2.92
CA ILE A 106 -11.19 -16.72 -2.42
C ILE A 106 -11.15 -17.66 -3.62
N LEU A 107 -10.18 -18.57 -3.63
CA LEU A 107 -10.17 -19.70 -4.57
C LEU A 107 -11.22 -20.72 -4.11
N ARG A 108 -12.12 -21.10 -5.01
CA ARG A 108 -13.22 -22.02 -4.73
C ARG A 108 -13.03 -23.35 -5.46
N ASN A 109 -13.72 -24.39 -5.01
CA ASN A 109 -13.79 -25.68 -5.69
C ASN A 109 -12.42 -26.36 -5.94
N LEU A 110 -11.42 -26.06 -5.12
CA LEU A 110 -10.11 -26.69 -5.25
C LEU A 110 -10.21 -28.19 -4.95
N ARG A 111 -10.00 -29.01 -5.99
CA ARG A 111 -9.98 -30.47 -5.87
C ARG A 111 -8.54 -30.95 -5.81
N TRP A 112 -8.02 -31.04 -4.60
CA TRP A 112 -6.67 -31.45 -4.35
C TRP A 112 -6.40 -32.90 -4.68
N LYS A 113 -5.29 -33.18 -5.36
CA LYS A 113 -4.72 -34.51 -5.56
C LYS A 113 -3.22 -34.44 -5.41
N GLU A 114 -2.61 -35.50 -4.96
CA GLU A 114 -1.16 -35.56 -4.87
C GLU A 114 -0.53 -35.45 -6.27
N TYR A 115 0.53 -34.64 -6.37
CA TYR A 115 1.42 -34.58 -7.54
C TYR A 115 2.59 -35.53 -7.35
N LYS A 116 3.47 -35.29 -6.38
CA LYS A 116 4.56 -36.15 -5.94
C LYS A 116 5.13 -35.66 -4.60
N ASN A 117 5.69 -36.59 -3.80
CA ASN A 117 6.47 -36.27 -2.60
C ASN A 117 5.78 -35.28 -1.64
N GLY A 118 4.46 -35.43 -1.45
CA GLY A 118 3.69 -34.56 -0.56
C GLY A 118 3.23 -33.23 -1.20
N ILE A 119 3.73 -32.89 -2.39
CA ILE A 119 3.22 -31.73 -3.15
C ILE A 119 1.82 -32.07 -3.69
N MET A 120 0.87 -31.22 -3.40
CA MET A 120 -0.51 -31.29 -3.85
C MET A 120 -0.74 -30.37 -5.07
N GLN A 121 -1.71 -30.73 -5.92
CA GLN A 121 -2.11 -29.91 -7.04
C GLN A 121 -3.62 -29.78 -7.14
N ALA A 122 -4.11 -28.63 -7.56
CA ALA A 122 -5.53 -28.38 -7.85
C ALA A 122 -5.68 -27.45 -9.05
N LYS A 123 -6.72 -27.65 -9.84
CA LYS A 123 -7.09 -26.70 -10.90
C LYS A 123 -7.75 -25.48 -10.28
N VAL A 124 -7.40 -24.30 -10.77
CA VAL A 124 -8.03 -23.02 -10.45
C VAL A 124 -8.97 -22.70 -11.62
N GLU A 125 -10.26 -22.59 -11.33
CA GLU A 125 -11.28 -22.33 -12.35
C GLU A 125 -11.38 -20.86 -12.71
N GLU A 126 -10.94 -19.98 -11.81
CA GLU A 126 -10.99 -18.54 -12.00
C GLU A 126 -9.90 -18.05 -12.99
N GLU A 127 -10.26 -17.11 -13.84
CA GLU A 127 -9.31 -16.40 -14.68
C GLU A 127 -8.52 -15.38 -13.85
N LEU A 128 -7.50 -15.85 -13.17
CA LEU A 128 -6.59 -15.02 -12.37
C LEU A 128 -5.17 -15.59 -12.41
N ILE A 129 -4.21 -14.74 -12.15
CA ILE A 129 -2.80 -15.13 -12.02
C ILE A 129 -2.38 -14.77 -10.59
N PRO A 130 -2.24 -15.76 -9.69
CA PRO A 130 -1.75 -15.53 -8.35
C PRO A 130 -0.32 -14.96 -8.37
N ASP A 131 -0.12 -13.86 -7.66
CA ASP A 131 1.19 -13.29 -7.37
C ASP A 131 1.61 -13.55 -5.92
N GLN A 132 0.62 -13.76 -5.06
CA GLN A 132 0.76 -14.17 -3.67
C GLN A 132 -0.35 -15.17 -3.33
N LEU A 133 -0.08 -16.06 -2.39
CA LEU A 133 -1.05 -17.00 -1.85
C LEU A 133 -1.16 -16.85 -0.33
N PHE A 134 -2.38 -16.79 0.16
CA PHE A 134 -2.69 -16.86 1.59
C PHE A 134 -3.52 -18.09 1.87
N VAL A 135 -3.20 -18.79 2.96
CA VAL A 135 -3.94 -19.93 3.43
C VAL A 135 -4.37 -19.70 4.88
N ASN A 136 -5.67 -19.68 5.12
CA ASN A 136 -6.24 -19.29 6.42
C ASN A 136 -5.69 -17.95 6.93
N GLY A 137 -5.58 -16.96 6.02
CA GLY A 137 -5.06 -15.61 6.31
C GLY A 137 -3.53 -15.53 6.51
N LYS A 138 -2.79 -16.63 6.34
CA LYS A 138 -1.32 -16.65 6.44
C LYS A 138 -0.69 -16.67 5.06
N LYS A 139 0.22 -15.73 4.80
CA LYS A 139 1.01 -15.68 3.56
C LYS A 139 1.83 -16.96 3.40
N GLN A 140 1.77 -17.55 2.22
CA GLN A 140 2.57 -18.70 1.84
C GLN A 140 3.78 -18.25 1.02
N ILE A 141 4.82 -19.08 1.00
CA ILE A 141 6.07 -18.77 0.32
C ILE A 141 5.96 -19.20 -1.16
N SER A 142 6.28 -18.32 -2.09
CA SER A 142 6.45 -18.71 -3.48
C SER A 142 7.64 -19.67 -3.61
N ALA A 143 7.52 -20.75 -4.40
CA ALA A 143 8.61 -21.69 -4.66
C ALA A 143 9.88 -20.96 -5.01
N ARG A 144 10.93 -21.11 -4.20
CA ARG A 144 12.11 -20.23 -4.25
C ARG A 144 13.43 -20.94 -4.00
N TYR A 145 14.49 -20.28 -4.45
CA TYR A 145 15.85 -20.64 -4.05
C TYR A 145 16.69 -19.42 -3.64
N PRO A 146 17.40 -19.50 -2.50
CA PRO A 146 17.33 -20.60 -1.52
C PRO A 146 15.99 -20.58 -0.77
N ASN A 147 15.68 -21.68 -0.09
CA ASN A 147 14.48 -21.81 0.72
C ASN A 147 14.42 -20.72 1.79
N PHE A 148 13.20 -20.40 2.19
CA PHE A 148 12.95 -19.39 3.21
C PHE A 148 13.55 -19.79 4.56
N ASP A 149 14.37 -18.91 5.12
CA ASP A 149 14.96 -19.04 6.44
C ASP A 149 14.74 -17.74 7.24
N PRO A 150 13.90 -17.77 8.30
CA PRO A 150 13.59 -16.57 9.07
C PRO A 150 14.81 -16.01 9.82
N ASP A 151 15.86 -16.82 10.05
CA ASP A 151 17.06 -16.40 10.75
C ASP A 151 18.04 -15.65 9.81
N ILE A 152 17.83 -15.72 8.49
CA ILE A 152 18.60 -14.98 7.51
C ILE A 152 17.88 -13.69 7.13
N ARG A 153 18.47 -12.56 7.50
CA ARG A 153 17.78 -11.27 7.32
C ARG A 153 17.58 -10.88 5.86
N ILE A 154 18.63 -10.88 5.03
CA ILE A 154 18.54 -10.47 3.62
C ILE A 154 17.69 -11.47 2.84
N PHE A 155 16.54 -11.01 2.32
CA PHE A 155 15.55 -11.81 1.58
C PHE A 155 15.04 -13.07 2.32
N ASN A 156 15.30 -13.23 3.62
CA ASN A 156 15.10 -14.48 4.35
C ASN A 156 15.72 -15.70 3.63
N GLY A 157 16.95 -15.54 3.15
CA GLY A 157 17.70 -16.50 2.40
C GLY A 157 18.22 -15.96 1.07
N TYR A 158 19.52 -16.06 0.85
CA TYR A 158 20.20 -15.65 -0.37
C TYR A 158 21.29 -16.61 -0.76
N ALA A 159 21.63 -16.67 -2.05
CA ALA A 159 22.72 -17.49 -2.56
C ALA A 159 23.42 -16.83 -3.75
N ALA A 160 24.75 -16.93 -3.79
CA ALA A 160 25.54 -16.40 -4.90
C ALA A 160 25.21 -17.10 -6.24
N ASP A 161 24.83 -18.37 -6.17
CA ASP A 161 24.50 -19.23 -7.32
C ASP A 161 22.99 -19.21 -7.67
N ALA A 162 22.19 -18.33 -7.07
CA ALA A 162 20.73 -18.31 -7.29
C ALA A 162 20.32 -18.20 -8.77
N CYS A 163 21.18 -17.63 -9.62
CA CYS A 163 20.96 -17.55 -11.05
C CYS A 163 22.17 -18.07 -11.86
N SER A 164 22.95 -19.03 -11.30
CA SER A 164 24.09 -19.62 -12.01
C SER A 164 23.60 -20.49 -13.17
N PRO A 165 24.42 -20.61 -14.26
CA PRO A 165 24.07 -21.49 -15.37
C PRO A 165 23.86 -22.96 -14.95
N GLU A 166 24.62 -23.43 -13.92
CA GLU A 166 24.47 -24.77 -13.37
C GLU A 166 23.12 -25.02 -12.74
N ARG A 167 22.55 -24.02 -12.09
CA ARG A 167 21.21 -24.08 -11.52
C ARG A 167 20.14 -23.95 -12.60
N VAL A 168 20.23 -22.88 -13.40
CA VAL A 168 19.28 -22.52 -14.45
C VAL A 168 19.02 -23.63 -15.46
N LYS A 169 20.06 -24.46 -15.76
CA LYS A 169 19.89 -25.61 -16.68
C LYS A 169 18.85 -26.63 -16.18
N ASN A 170 18.67 -26.73 -14.85
CA ASN A 170 17.70 -27.66 -14.24
C ASN A 170 16.26 -27.20 -14.32
N TRP A 171 16.02 -25.92 -14.60
CA TRP A 171 14.67 -25.38 -14.77
C TRP A 171 14.18 -25.62 -16.19
N SER A 172 13.03 -26.23 -16.34
CA SER A 172 12.45 -26.51 -17.66
C SER A 172 11.93 -25.22 -18.31
N ASN A 173 11.13 -24.45 -17.57
CA ASN A 173 10.59 -23.16 -18.01
C ASN A 173 10.56 -22.15 -16.85
N PRO A 174 11.60 -21.31 -16.68
CA PRO A 174 11.62 -20.32 -15.62
C PRO A 174 10.83 -19.04 -15.95
N ALA A 175 10.18 -18.94 -17.10
CA ALA A 175 9.42 -17.77 -17.49
C ALA A 175 8.27 -17.47 -16.50
N GLY A 176 8.19 -16.22 -16.05
CA GLY A 176 7.26 -15.77 -15.02
C GLY A 176 7.77 -15.88 -13.60
N GLY A 177 9.00 -16.39 -13.40
CA GLY A 177 9.72 -16.24 -12.14
C GLY A 177 10.28 -14.84 -11.95
N TYR A 178 10.85 -14.59 -10.77
CA TYR A 178 11.51 -13.33 -10.42
C TYR A 178 12.90 -13.59 -9.86
N LEU A 179 13.83 -12.67 -10.18
CA LEU A 179 15.13 -12.58 -9.54
C LEU A 179 15.16 -11.31 -8.69
N HIS A 180 15.40 -11.47 -7.40
CA HIS A 180 15.66 -10.40 -6.46
C HIS A 180 17.16 -10.35 -6.17
N ALA A 181 17.75 -9.17 -6.19
CA ALA A 181 19.15 -8.97 -5.86
C ALA A 181 19.34 -7.68 -5.10
N MET A 182 20.29 -7.65 -4.16
CA MET A 182 20.72 -6.37 -3.61
C MET A 182 21.51 -5.58 -4.66
N HIS A 183 21.48 -4.26 -4.51
CA HIS A 183 22.39 -3.36 -5.24
C HIS A 183 23.84 -3.70 -4.88
N SER A 184 24.80 -3.57 -5.82
CA SER A 184 26.22 -3.94 -5.59
C SER A 184 26.87 -3.23 -4.40
N ARG A 185 26.32 -2.10 -3.94
CA ARG A 185 26.74 -1.35 -2.75
C ARG A 185 25.71 -1.41 -1.62
N GLU A 186 24.77 -2.33 -1.69
CA GLU A 186 23.71 -2.51 -0.70
C GLU A 186 22.82 -1.25 -0.49
N TRP A 187 22.69 -0.43 -1.53
CA TRP A 187 21.82 0.76 -1.52
C TRP A 187 20.39 0.45 -1.98
N GLY A 188 19.79 -0.60 -1.43
CA GLY A 188 18.51 -1.13 -1.82
C GLY A 188 18.60 -2.34 -2.73
N GLY A 189 17.53 -2.65 -3.43
CA GLY A 189 17.43 -3.86 -4.25
C GLY A 189 17.12 -3.58 -5.71
N TYR A 190 17.29 -4.64 -6.50
CA TYR A 190 16.83 -4.77 -7.87
C TYR A 190 15.89 -5.96 -7.98
N GLN A 191 14.84 -5.81 -8.77
CA GLN A 191 13.92 -6.88 -9.10
C GLN A 191 13.83 -7.03 -10.61
N TYR A 192 13.84 -8.28 -11.06
CA TYR A 192 13.77 -8.65 -12.47
C TYR A 192 12.69 -9.71 -12.66
N SER A 193 11.85 -9.57 -13.68
CA SER A 193 11.08 -10.69 -14.21
C SER A 193 11.99 -11.57 -15.05
N ILE A 194 11.78 -12.86 -14.95
CA ILE A 194 12.46 -13.86 -15.78
C ILE A 194 11.55 -14.12 -16.99
N GLU A 195 12.01 -13.75 -18.19
CA GLU A 195 11.27 -13.93 -19.44
C GLU A 195 11.54 -15.31 -20.07
N GLY A 196 12.56 -16.03 -19.59
CA GLY A 196 12.95 -17.33 -20.07
C GLY A 196 14.45 -17.58 -20.00
N LYS A 197 14.95 -18.50 -20.85
CA LYS A 197 16.37 -18.81 -21.04
C LYS A 197 16.77 -18.58 -22.49
N ASP A 198 17.98 -18.12 -22.71
CA ASP A 198 18.58 -18.06 -24.05
C ASP A 198 19.13 -19.41 -24.51
N ALA A 199 19.71 -19.45 -25.73
CA ALA A 199 20.29 -20.67 -26.30
C ALA A 199 21.53 -21.20 -25.53
N LYS A 200 22.10 -20.38 -24.65
CA LYS A 200 23.23 -20.77 -23.78
C LYS A 200 22.74 -21.24 -22.40
N GLY A 201 21.46 -21.15 -22.13
CA GLY A 201 20.89 -21.45 -20.83
C GLY A 201 21.00 -20.31 -19.81
N GLU A 202 21.34 -19.10 -20.22
CA GLU A 202 21.34 -17.92 -19.36
C GLU A 202 19.93 -17.32 -19.26
N LEU A 203 19.61 -16.71 -18.10
CA LEU A 203 18.31 -16.08 -17.89
C LEU A 203 18.14 -14.83 -18.74
N ILE A 204 17.00 -14.71 -19.40
CA ILE A 204 16.55 -13.48 -20.04
C ILE A 204 15.79 -12.67 -18.97
N LEU A 205 16.41 -11.58 -18.52
CA LEU A 205 15.91 -10.74 -17.43
C LEU A 205 15.37 -9.41 -17.94
N LYS A 206 14.23 -8.97 -17.38
CA LYS A 206 13.66 -7.66 -17.63
C LYS A 206 13.35 -6.97 -16.29
N GLY A 207 13.91 -5.77 -16.09
CA GLY A 207 13.76 -5.03 -14.82
C GLY A 207 15.06 -4.37 -14.38
N GLY A 208 15.32 -4.38 -13.08
CA GLY A 208 16.52 -3.76 -12.50
C GLY A 208 16.49 -2.23 -12.56
N PHE A 209 15.32 -1.63 -12.55
CA PHE A 209 15.14 -0.18 -12.64
C PHE A 209 14.73 0.49 -11.33
N GLN A 210 14.65 -0.27 -10.23
CA GLN A 210 14.16 0.23 -8.94
C GLN A 210 15.16 1.16 -8.23
N ASN A 211 16.41 1.12 -8.63
CA ASN A 211 17.43 2.04 -8.13
C ASN A 211 17.87 3.01 -9.23
N ASN A 212 18.06 4.28 -8.87
CA ASN A 212 18.46 5.35 -9.79
C ASN A 212 19.98 5.35 -10.07
N ARG A 213 20.77 4.57 -9.31
CA ARG A 213 22.20 4.35 -9.53
C ARG A 213 22.43 2.94 -10.10
N GLN A 214 22.63 2.87 -11.39
CA GLN A 214 22.86 1.61 -12.10
C GLN A 214 24.29 1.11 -11.93
N MET A 215 24.56 0.39 -10.83
CA MET A 215 25.89 -0.18 -10.52
C MET A 215 25.91 -1.71 -10.54
N GLY A 216 24.83 -2.34 -10.99
CA GLY A 216 24.70 -3.80 -11.07
C GLY A 216 24.28 -4.49 -9.77
N MET A 217 23.95 -5.75 -9.91
CA MET A 217 23.52 -6.63 -8.82
C MET A 217 24.68 -7.00 -7.91
N HIS A 218 24.41 -7.16 -6.62
CA HIS A 218 25.34 -7.75 -5.67
C HIS A 218 25.69 -9.20 -6.09
N HIS A 219 26.93 -9.59 -5.92
CA HIS A 219 27.41 -10.90 -6.39
C HIS A 219 26.93 -12.08 -5.53
N THR A 220 26.57 -11.84 -4.26
CA THR A 220 26.13 -12.86 -3.30
C THR A 220 24.65 -12.76 -2.95
N TYR A 221 24.15 -11.56 -2.66
CA TYR A 221 22.80 -11.35 -2.13
C TYR A 221 21.76 -11.39 -3.26
N ARG A 222 21.38 -12.62 -3.63
CA ARG A 222 20.43 -12.94 -4.71
C ARG A 222 19.47 -14.02 -4.26
N MET A 223 18.26 -13.99 -4.77
CA MET A 223 17.21 -14.98 -4.55
C MET A 223 16.32 -15.04 -5.78
N VAL A 224 15.85 -16.22 -6.14
CA VAL A 224 14.81 -16.40 -7.17
C VAL A 224 13.54 -16.93 -6.57
N GLU A 225 12.40 -16.56 -7.12
CA GLU A 225 11.10 -17.08 -6.71
C GLU A 225 10.18 -17.36 -7.89
N ASN A 226 9.10 -18.10 -7.63
CA ASN A 226 8.15 -18.58 -8.61
C ASN A 226 8.82 -19.45 -9.70
N ILE A 227 9.62 -20.40 -9.25
CA ILE A 227 10.29 -21.41 -10.08
C ILE A 227 9.77 -22.80 -9.69
N PHE A 228 9.20 -23.53 -10.63
CA PHE A 228 8.55 -24.81 -10.35
C PHE A 228 9.47 -25.85 -9.74
N GLU A 229 10.71 -25.97 -10.26
CA GLU A 229 11.68 -26.95 -9.80
C GLU A 229 12.26 -26.65 -8.41
N GLU A 230 12.02 -25.43 -7.90
CA GLU A 230 12.40 -25.03 -6.53
C GLU A 230 11.22 -25.16 -5.55
N LEU A 231 10.16 -25.89 -5.91
CA LEU A 231 9.06 -26.24 -5.03
C LEU A 231 9.43 -27.48 -4.22
N ASP A 232 10.12 -27.31 -3.09
CA ASP A 232 10.70 -28.42 -2.33
C ASP A 232 10.60 -28.31 -0.81
N ALA A 233 10.02 -27.20 -0.27
CA ALA A 233 9.81 -26.97 1.15
C ALA A 233 8.35 -26.82 1.53
N GLU A 234 7.97 -27.27 2.77
CA GLU A 234 6.62 -27.09 3.29
C GLU A 234 6.23 -25.61 3.36
N GLY A 235 5.02 -25.27 2.91
CA GLY A 235 4.51 -23.91 2.83
C GLY A 235 4.79 -23.24 1.48
N GLU A 236 5.56 -23.86 0.60
CA GLU A 236 5.81 -23.33 -0.73
C GLU A 236 4.68 -23.66 -1.72
N TRP A 237 4.51 -22.75 -2.67
CA TRP A 237 3.53 -22.90 -3.75
C TRP A 237 4.07 -22.39 -5.08
N TYR A 238 3.48 -22.90 -6.17
CA TYR A 238 3.72 -22.48 -7.53
C TYR A 238 2.41 -22.49 -8.34
N PHE A 239 2.25 -21.54 -9.24
CA PHE A 239 1.09 -21.51 -10.14
C PHE A 239 1.52 -21.61 -11.60
N ASP A 240 1.11 -22.70 -12.23
CA ASP A 240 1.28 -22.88 -13.67
C ASP A 240 0.19 -22.12 -14.43
N LYS A 241 0.58 -21.04 -15.10
CA LYS A 241 -0.33 -20.14 -15.84
C LYS A 241 -0.90 -20.82 -17.09
N GLU A 242 -0.17 -21.73 -17.72
CA GLU A 242 -0.59 -22.38 -18.96
C GLU A 242 -1.67 -23.42 -18.70
N THR A 243 -1.52 -24.14 -17.61
CA THR A 243 -2.45 -25.21 -17.24
C THR A 243 -3.45 -24.79 -16.17
N HIS A 244 -3.40 -23.56 -15.65
CA HIS A 244 -4.20 -23.07 -14.52
C HIS A 244 -4.15 -24.03 -13.32
N THR A 245 -2.94 -24.50 -12.97
CA THR A 245 -2.75 -25.46 -11.88
C THR A 245 -1.98 -24.81 -10.74
N LEU A 246 -2.59 -24.81 -9.56
CA LEU A 246 -1.92 -24.46 -8.31
C LEU A 246 -1.26 -25.71 -7.74
N TYR A 247 0.06 -25.63 -7.54
CA TYR A 247 0.85 -26.61 -6.79
C TYR A 247 1.15 -26.05 -5.43
N PHE A 248 1.02 -26.84 -4.40
CA PHE A 248 1.27 -26.43 -3.03
C PHE A 248 1.88 -27.57 -2.23
N TYR A 249 2.95 -27.30 -1.49
CA TYR A 249 3.50 -28.23 -0.54
C TYR A 249 2.96 -27.92 0.85
N PRO A 250 1.81 -28.50 1.26
CA PRO A 250 1.13 -28.11 2.47
C PRO A 250 1.93 -28.50 3.72
N PRO A 251 1.94 -27.69 4.77
CA PRO A 251 2.35 -28.12 6.09
C PRO A 251 1.52 -29.34 6.54
N ARG A 252 2.16 -30.27 7.26
CA ARG A 252 1.55 -31.57 7.65
C ARG A 252 0.22 -31.44 8.39
N GLU A 253 0.08 -30.35 9.14
CA GLU A 253 -1.10 -30.12 10.01
C GLU A 253 -2.25 -29.44 9.28
N LEU A 254 -2.07 -29.04 8.01
CA LEU A 254 -3.07 -28.31 7.26
C LEU A 254 -4.09 -29.26 6.61
N ASP A 255 -5.36 -29.11 6.97
CA ASP A 255 -6.46 -29.77 6.27
C ASP A 255 -6.85 -28.96 5.02
N LEU A 256 -6.47 -29.45 3.86
CA LEU A 256 -6.75 -28.82 2.56
C LEU A 256 -8.26 -28.79 2.21
N GLN A 257 -9.10 -29.63 2.84
CA GLN A 257 -10.52 -29.66 2.56
C GLN A 257 -11.28 -28.50 3.19
N THR A 258 -10.77 -28.01 4.30
CA THR A 258 -11.39 -26.91 5.08
C THR A 258 -10.61 -25.60 5.00
N ALA A 259 -9.37 -25.64 4.50
CA ALA A 259 -8.52 -24.46 4.39
C ALA A 259 -9.08 -23.42 3.41
N LEU A 260 -9.02 -22.17 3.81
CA LEU A 260 -9.39 -21.02 2.99
C LEU A 260 -8.17 -20.56 2.19
N PHE A 261 -8.26 -20.60 0.86
CA PHE A 261 -7.22 -20.12 -0.05
C PHE A 261 -7.61 -18.77 -0.62
N GLU A 262 -6.74 -17.79 -0.47
CA GLU A 262 -6.98 -16.40 -0.86
C GLU A 262 -5.83 -15.91 -1.73
N VAL A 263 -6.14 -15.15 -2.78
CA VAL A 263 -5.15 -14.56 -3.69
C VAL A 263 -5.45 -13.07 -3.90
N PRO A 264 -4.51 -12.18 -3.62
CA PRO A 264 -4.66 -10.75 -3.89
C PRO A 264 -4.98 -10.47 -5.36
N GLN A 265 -5.94 -9.58 -5.60
CA GLN A 265 -6.32 -9.13 -6.93
C GLN A 265 -6.44 -7.61 -7.02
N ALA A 266 -6.60 -6.94 -5.89
CA ALA A 266 -6.67 -5.48 -5.83
C ALA A 266 -5.31 -4.88 -5.48
N GLU A 267 -4.95 -3.82 -6.17
CA GLU A 267 -3.76 -3.02 -5.86
C GLU A 267 -4.08 -1.96 -4.79
N ASN A 268 -5.29 -1.43 -4.85
CA ASN A 268 -5.77 -0.42 -3.93
C ASN A 268 -7.05 -0.91 -3.24
N LEU A 269 -7.24 -0.54 -1.98
CA LEU A 269 -8.47 -0.74 -1.22
C LEU A 269 -9.32 0.54 -1.21
N PHE A 270 -8.67 1.69 -1.01
CA PHE A 270 -9.32 3.00 -1.05
C PHE A 270 -8.58 3.95 -1.99
N ILE A 271 -9.33 4.67 -2.81
CA ILE A 271 -8.82 5.72 -3.68
C ILE A 271 -9.58 7.01 -3.40
N LEU A 272 -8.90 8.01 -2.83
CA LEU A 272 -9.42 9.36 -2.68
C LEU A 272 -8.80 10.23 -3.77
N LYS A 273 -9.57 10.59 -4.78
CA LYS A 273 -9.05 11.31 -5.95
C LYS A 273 -9.90 12.52 -6.30
N GLY A 274 -9.43 13.68 -5.88
CA GLY A 274 -10.02 14.98 -6.27
C GLY A 274 -9.50 15.48 -7.62
N LYS A 275 -9.87 16.72 -7.92
CA LYS A 275 -9.39 17.47 -9.10
C LYS A 275 -8.71 18.76 -8.62
N THR A 276 -7.82 19.30 -9.42
CA THR A 276 -7.22 20.63 -9.17
C THR A 276 -8.30 21.67 -8.93
N GLY A 277 -8.22 22.37 -7.80
CA GLY A 277 -9.24 23.33 -7.37
C GLY A 277 -10.53 22.74 -6.77
N SER A 278 -10.70 21.43 -6.82
CA SER A 278 -11.85 20.72 -6.23
C SER A 278 -11.40 19.41 -5.53
N PRO A 279 -10.70 19.52 -4.39
CA PRO A 279 -10.19 18.37 -3.68
C PRO A 279 -11.29 17.56 -2.97
N VAL A 280 -11.00 16.28 -2.71
CA VAL A 280 -11.77 15.44 -1.79
C VAL A 280 -11.53 15.93 -0.35
N ARG A 281 -12.57 16.00 0.46
CA ARG A 281 -12.48 16.51 1.83
C ARG A 281 -13.26 15.66 2.82
N HIS A 282 -12.85 15.72 4.09
CA HIS A 282 -13.58 15.20 5.25
C HIS A 282 -14.01 13.74 5.09
N VAL A 283 -13.05 12.90 4.67
CA VAL A 283 -13.19 11.44 4.61
C VAL A 283 -12.30 10.81 5.67
N SER A 284 -12.84 9.89 6.44
CA SER A 284 -12.07 9.11 7.41
C SER A 284 -12.22 7.61 7.18
N VAL A 285 -11.11 6.89 7.39
CA VAL A 285 -11.03 5.43 7.43
C VAL A 285 -10.55 5.07 8.83
N ASP A 286 -11.43 4.49 9.63
CA ASP A 286 -11.21 4.33 11.06
C ASP A 286 -11.40 2.88 11.51
N HIS A 287 -10.49 2.37 12.35
CA HIS A 287 -10.63 1.09 13.06
C HIS A 287 -10.89 -0.12 12.15
N LEU A 288 -10.39 -0.11 10.92
CA LEU A 288 -10.48 -1.22 9.97
C LEU A 288 -9.17 -1.99 9.92
N GLU A 289 -9.26 -3.29 9.66
CA GLU A 289 -8.14 -4.11 9.22
C GLU A 289 -8.09 -4.07 7.69
N LEU A 290 -6.94 -3.67 7.13
CA LEU A 290 -6.73 -3.47 5.70
C LEU A 290 -5.60 -4.38 5.24
N THR A 291 -5.86 -5.28 4.28
CA THR A 291 -4.92 -6.37 4.03
C THR A 291 -4.95 -6.89 2.60
N GLN A 292 -3.92 -7.66 2.25
CA GLN A 292 -3.83 -8.53 1.08
C GLN A 292 -4.01 -7.77 -0.25
N THR A 293 -3.09 -6.86 -0.56
CA THR A 293 -3.03 -6.22 -1.88
C THR A 293 -1.91 -6.81 -2.75
N LEU A 294 -2.01 -6.61 -4.06
CA LEU A 294 -0.99 -7.01 -5.03
C LEU A 294 0.37 -6.39 -4.75
N ARG A 295 1.44 -7.11 -5.07
CA ARG A 295 2.80 -6.57 -5.06
C ARG A 295 2.99 -5.59 -6.22
N THR A 296 3.72 -4.51 -5.96
CA THR A 296 3.93 -3.43 -6.94
C THR A 296 5.39 -3.22 -7.33
N PHE A 297 6.31 -4.05 -6.86
CA PHE A 297 7.75 -3.87 -7.01
C PHE A 297 8.21 -3.77 -8.47
N MET A 298 7.54 -4.45 -9.42
CA MET A 298 7.83 -4.32 -10.84
C MET A 298 7.26 -3.04 -11.47
N LYS A 299 6.57 -2.19 -10.71
CA LYS A 299 6.08 -0.87 -11.11
C LYS A 299 6.91 0.28 -10.52
N THR A 300 7.87 -0.02 -9.67
CA THR A 300 8.71 0.94 -8.94
C THR A 300 9.79 1.51 -9.85
N ASN A 301 9.44 2.54 -10.62
CA ASN A 301 10.31 3.13 -11.63
C ASN A 301 10.34 4.68 -11.64
N GLU A 302 9.50 5.35 -10.86
CA GLU A 302 9.51 6.82 -10.75
C GLU A 302 10.70 7.28 -9.90
N PRO A 303 11.64 8.07 -10.44
CA PRO A 303 12.77 8.58 -9.66
C PRO A 303 12.32 9.66 -8.69
N LEU A 304 12.82 9.63 -7.47
CA LEU A 304 12.75 10.74 -6.54
C LEU A 304 13.87 11.75 -6.82
N LEU A 305 13.67 13.01 -6.46
CA LEU A 305 14.64 14.09 -6.71
C LEU A 305 16.03 13.71 -6.17
N ARG A 306 17.02 13.65 -7.08
CA ARG A 306 18.43 13.36 -6.80
C ARG A 306 18.68 12.24 -5.78
N SER A 307 17.76 11.31 -5.69
CA SER A 307 17.87 10.14 -4.84
C SER A 307 18.38 8.93 -5.62
N ASP A 308 18.98 7.99 -4.93
CA ASP A 308 19.17 6.64 -5.45
C ASP A 308 17.87 5.83 -5.48
N TRP A 309 16.81 6.37 -4.89
CA TRP A 309 15.50 5.76 -4.81
C TRP A 309 14.67 5.97 -6.05
N LYS A 310 13.91 4.94 -6.38
CA LYS A 310 12.71 5.05 -7.19
C LYS A 310 11.52 4.59 -6.37
N ILE A 311 10.34 5.04 -6.72
CA ILE A 311 9.12 4.72 -6.01
C ILE A 311 8.01 4.32 -6.99
N TYR A 312 7.07 3.53 -6.53
CA TYR A 312 5.77 3.37 -7.16
C TYR A 312 4.79 4.38 -6.56
N ARG A 313 4.18 5.20 -7.42
CA ARG A 313 3.19 6.20 -7.02
C ARG A 313 1.83 5.56 -6.82
N GLY A 314 1.65 4.89 -5.70
CA GLY A 314 0.45 4.14 -5.33
C GLY A 314 0.59 3.49 -3.96
N GLY A 315 -0.51 2.92 -3.47
CA GLY A 315 -0.56 2.23 -2.18
C GLY A 315 -1.93 1.60 -1.94
N ALA A 316 -2.08 0.81 -0.89
CA ALA A 316 -3.38 0.25 -0.51
C ALA A 316 -4.43 1.35 -0.30
N LEU A 317 -4.01 2.48 0.28
CA LEU A 317 -4.75 3.74 0.29
C LEU A 317 -3.95 4.76 -0.53
N ILE A 318 -4.53 5.24 -1.63
CA ILE A 318 -3.97 6.35 -2.40
C ILE A 318 -4.84 7.59 -2.26
N ILE A 319 -4.22 8.72 -1.93
CA ILE A 319 -4.87 9.99 -1.64
C ILE A 319 -4.23 11.06 -2.53
N GLU A 320 -5.00 11.62 -3.44
CA GLU A 320 -4.54 12.61 -4.42
C GLU A 320 -5.55 13.74 -4.55
N ASN A 321 -5.08 14.96 -4.57
CA ASN A 321 -5.94 16.16 -4.57
C ASN A 321 -6.99 16.10 -3.46
N ALA A 322 -6.53 16.05 -2.21
CA ALA A 322 -7.41 15.91 -1.06
C ALA A 322 -7.01 16.81 0.12
N GLU A 323 -7.95 17.07 1.01
CA GLU A 323 -7.76 17.88 2.20
C GLU A 323 -8.52 17.29 3.39
N LYS A 324 -7.95 17.40 4.60
CA LYS A 324 -8.63 17.07 5.86
C LYS A 324 -9.25 15.68 5.87
N CYS A 325 -8.53 14.71 5.30
CA CYS A 325 -8.87 13.29 5.38
C CYS A 325 -8.01 12.60 6.44
N SER A 326 -8.45 11.45 6.92
CA SER A 326 -7.72 10.74 7.98
C SER A 326 -7.78 9.21 7.85
N VAL A 327 -6.74 8.57 8.39
CA VAL A 327 -6.64 7.11 8.58
C VAL A 327 -6.24 6.89 10.04
N ASN A 328 -7.16 6.38 10.85
CA ASN A 328 -6.95 6.30 12.30
C ASN A 328 -7.33 4.94 12.89
N GLY A 329 -6.51 4.46 13.82
CA GLY A 329 -6.77 3.24 14.57
C GLY A 329 -6.88 1.99 13.70
N CYS A 330 -6.34 2.00 12.48
CA CYS A 330 -6.39 0.90 11.55
C CYS A 330 -5.24 -0.09 11.77
N TYR A 331 -5.47 -1.35 11.40
CA TYR A 331 -4.43 -2.37 11.29
C TYR A 331 -4.17 -2.65 9.81
N LEU A 332 -3.03 -2.19 9.29
CA LEU A 332 -2.62 -2.38 7.89
C LEU A 332 -1.52 -3.44 7.84
N HIS A 333 -1.76 -4.53 7.13
CA HIS A 333 -0.78 -5.62 7.05
C HIS A 333 -0.91 -6.45 5.77
N ASP A 334 0.15 -7.17 5.42
CA ASP A 334 0.21 -7.98 4.21
C ASP A 334 -0.18 -7.19 2.95
N ILE A 335 0.32 -5.96 2.89
CA ILE A 335 0.15 -5.05 1.76
C ILE A 335 1.33 -5.24 0.81
N GLY A 336 1.06 -5.57 -0.45
CA GLY A 336 2.11 -5.94 -1.41
C GLY A 336 2.97 -4.77 -1.94
N GLY A 337 2.56 -3.52 -1.74
CA GLY A 337 3.29 -2.31 -2.11
C GLY A 337 3.40 -1.33 -0.94
N ASN A 338 3.20 -0.01 -1.19
CA ASN A 338 3.11 0.98 -0.11
C ASN A 338 1.75 0.86 0.60
N ALA A 339 1.71 1.16 1.91
CA ALA A 339 0.45 1.08 2.64
C ALA A 339 -0.41 2.35 2.42
N ILE A 340 0.10 3.54 2.74
CA ILE A 340 -0.62 4.81 2.59
C ILE A 340 0.22 5.76 1.74
N PHE A 341 -0.35 6.29 0.66
CA PHE A 341 0.35 7.16 -0.27
C PHE A 341 -0.40 8.46 -0.53
N PHE A 342 0.20 9.58 -0.14
CA PHE A 342 -0.27 10.92 -0.45
C PHE A 342 0.45 11.44 -1.68
N SER A 343 -0.26 11.53 -2.81
CA SER A 343 0.25 11.92 -4.12
C SER A 343 -0.11 13.36 -4.46
N ASN A 344 0.86 14.14 -4.91
CA ASN A 344 0.64 15.50 -5.40
C ASN A 344 -0.01 16.42 -4.35
N TYR A 345 -1.01 17.22 -4.71
CA TYR A 345 -1.70 18.13 -3.81
C TYR A 345 -2.40 17.40 -2.67
N ASN A 346 -1.98 17.65 -1.44
CA ASN A 346 -2.59 17.12 -0.22
C ASN A 346 -2.39 18.11 0.94
N ARG A 347 -3.43 18.34 1.77
CA ARG A 347 -3.39 19.30 2.88
C ARG A 347 -4.12 18.78 4.12
N ASN A 348 -3.49 19.01 5.29
CA ASN A 348 -4.13 18.84 6.59
C ASN A 348 -4.67 17.41 6.83
N HIS A 349 -3.95 16.39 6.36
CA HIS A 349 -4.29 14.99 6.64
C HIS A 349 -3.77 14.53 7.99
N ARG A 350 -4.39 13.48 8.51
CA ARG A 350 -3.95 12.80 9.71
C ARG A 350 -3.83 11.29 9.50
N VAL A 351 -2.71 10.73 9.91
CA VAL A 351 -2.45 9.29 10.02
C VAL A 351 -2.08 9.01 11.46
N SER A 352 -2.95 8.39 12.23
CA SER A 352 -2.71 8.25 13.68
C SER A 352 -3.22 6.94 14.26
N GLN A 353 -2.51 6.46 15.30
CA GLN A 353 -2.90 5.29 16.07
C GLN A 353 -3.07 4.02 15.22
N ASN A 354 -2.35 3.94 14.10
CA ASN A 354 -2.37 2.77 13.24
C ASN A 354 -1.27 1.78 13.62
N HIS A 355 -1.52 0.51 13.41
CA HIS A 355 -0.52 -0.52 13.39
C HIS A 355 -0.26 -0.92 11.93
N ILE A 356 0.95 -0.70 11.43
CA ILE A 356 1.34 -0.94 10.03
C ILE A 356 2.51 -1.91 10.00
N THR A 357 2.32 -3.09 9.42
CA THR A 357 3.33 -4.16 9.44
C THR A 357 3.21 -5.08 8.24
N ARG A 358 4.26 -5.84 7.91
CA ARG A 358 4.33 -6.74 6.75
C ARG A 358 3.92 -6.04 5.45
N ILE A 359 4.65 -4.97 5.15
CA ILE A 359 4.42 -4.11 3.99
C ILE A 359 5.50 -4.35 2.94
N GLY A 360 5.11 -4.53 1.69
CA GLY A 360 6.04 -4.83 0.59
C GLY A 360 7.04 -3.71 0.29
N ALA A 361 6.64 -2.44 0.52
CA ALA A 361 7.47 -1.26 0.30
C ALA A 361 7.45 -0.32 1.53
N SER A 362 7.02 0.94 1.39
CA SER A 362 6.99 1.94 2.48
C SER A 362 5.64 1.97 3.20
N ALA A 363 5.64 2.34 4.49
CA ALA A 363 4.39 2.41 5.26
C ALA A 363 3.61 3.70 4.96
N VAL A 364 4.20 4.88 5.08
CA VAL A 364 3.52 6.16 4.80
C VAL A 364 4.38 7.02 3.87
N CYS A 365 3.81 7.45 2.75
CA CYS A 365 4.52 8.25 1.75
C CYS A 365 3.81 9.59 1.51
N PHE A 366 4.60 10.68 1.52
CA PHE A 366 4.17 12.01 1.08
C PHE A 366 5.05 12.43 -0.09
N VAL A 367 4.53 12.39 -1.31
CA VAL A 367 5.31 12.63 -2.54
C VAL A 367 4.60 13.63 -3.44
N GLY A 368 5.18 14.80 -3.58
CA GLY A 368 4.67 15.88 -4.42
C GLY A 368 4.89 15.63 -5.91
N SER A 369 4.41 16.57 -6.72
CA SER A 369 4.65 16.58 -8.17
C SER A 369 6.02 17.18 -8.49
N PRO A 370 6.77 16.58 -9.42
CA PRO A 370 7.95 17.21 -10.01
C PRO A 370 7.69 18.61 -10.57
N ASP A 371 6.48 18.86 -11.07
CA ASP A 371 6.08 20.16 -11.65
C ASP A 371 5.97 21.27 -10.60
N ALA A 372 5.91 20.92 -9.32
CA ALA A 372 5.97 21.89 -8.23
C ALA A 372 7.41 22.37 -7.94
N VAL A 373 8.41 21.69 -8.46
CA VAL A 373 9.83 21.92 -8.14
C VAL A 373 10.47 22.85 -9.14
N ARG A 374 11.16 23.90 -8.64
CA ARG A 374 11.99 24.79 -9.47
C ARG A 374 13.28 24.08 -9.84
N SER A 375 13.63 24.08 -11.10
CA SER A 375 14.85 23.44 -11.60
C SER A 375 15.03 21.99 -11.11
N PRO A 376 14.06 21.08 -11.34
CA PRO A 376 14.11 19.73 -10.83
C PRO A 376 15.28 18.95 -11.46
N LEU A 377 15.92 18.11 -10.66
CA LEU A 377 17.03 17.27 -11.09
C LEU A 377 16.88 15.88 -10.46
N PHE A 378 16.52 14.90 -11.27
CA PHE A 378 16.28 13.54 -10.82
C PHE A 378 17.50 12.64 -11.01
N GLU A 379 18.23 12.81 -12.12
CA GLU A 379 19.35 11.93 -12.44
C GLU A 379 20.57 12.26 -11.57
N TYR A 380 21.10 11.22 -10.95
CA TYR A 380 22.18 11.36 -9.99
C TYR A 380 23.48 11.97 -10.57
N GLY A 381 23.84 11.65 -11.78
CA GLY A 381 25.08 12.12 -12.44
C GLY A 381 24.99 13.50 -13.06
N LYS A 382 23.82 14.13 -13.10
CA LYS A 382 23.60 15.44 -13.71
C LYS A 382 23.75 16.58 -12.69
N SER A 383 24.19 17.73 -13.16
CA SER A 383 24.27 18.97 -12.39
C SER A 383 23.73 20.14 -13.21
N GLN A 384 23.29 21.16 -12.53
CA GLN A 384 22.95 22.47 -13.09
C GLN A 384 23.90 23.52 -12.54
N THR A 385 24.28 24.50 -13.37
CA THR A 385 25.04 25.65 -12.90
C THR A 385 24.13 26.62 -12.16
N TRP A 386 24.74 27.49 -11.34
CA TRP A 386 24.01 28.51 -10.60
C TRP A 386 23.18 29.42 -11.51
N GLU A 387 23.68 29.72 -12.71
CA GLU A 387 23.02 30.56 -13.70
C GLU A 387 21.80 29.92 -14.32
N GLN A 388 21.81 28.59 -14.44
CA GLN A 388 20.71 27.79 -15.00
C GLN A 388 19.56 27.56 -14.01
N MET A 389 19.81 27.76 -12.71
CA MET A 389 18.79 27.50 -11.70
C MET A 389 17.76 28.63 -11.64
N ASP A 390 16.48 28.25 -11.53
CA ASP A 390 15.44 29.18 -11.07
C ASP A 390 15.67 29.50 -9.59
N LYS A 391 15.87 30.77 -9.29
CA LYS A 391 16.17 31.28 -7.93
C LYS A 391 14.94 31.87 -7.26
N GLY A 392 13.76 31.67 -7.83
CA GLY A 392 12.51 32.10 -7.21
C GLY A 392 12.27 31.38 -5.88
N THR A 393 11.50 31.98 -5.01
CA THR A 393 11.14 31.41 -3.69
C THR A 393 9.93 30.47 -3.81
N GLY A 394 9.92 29.43 -2.99
CA GLY A 394 8.81 28.50 -2.87
C GLY A 394 8.56 27.62 -4.11
N PRO A 395 7.49 26.85 -4.09
CA PRO A 395 7.11 25.97 -5.19
C PRO A 395 6.55 26.72 -6.40
N LEU A 396 6.58 26.08 -7.58
CA LEU A 396 5.94 26.60 -8.81
C LEU A 396 4.43 26.40 -8.80
N THR A 397 3.98 25.27 -8.26
CA THR A 397 2.56 24.90 -8.19
C THR A 397 2.20 24.42 -6.77
N PRO A 398 0.92 24.36 -6.40
CA PRO A 398 0.51 23.81 -5.11
C PRO A 398 0.54 22.27 -5.03
N ASP A 399 1.01 21.57 -6.05
CA ASP A 399 0.87 20.11 -6.21
C ASP A 399 1.90 19.34 -5.38
N TYR A 400 1.85 19.52 -4.08
CA TYR A 400 2.71 18.82 -3.10
C TYR A 400 1.96 18.62 -1.77
N PRO A 401 2.31 17.58 -0.98
CA PRO A 401 1.72 17.40 0.34
C PRO A 401 2.27 18.42 1.35
N SER A 402 1.40 19.01 2.16
CA SER A 402 1.84 19.83 3.29
C SER A 402 0.83 19.88 4.45
N ASP A 403 1.33 20.31 5.62
CA ASP A 403 0.54 20.51 6.83
C ASP A 403 -0.19 19.21 7.29
N CYS A 404 0.45 18.06 7.06
CA CYS A 404 -0.08 16.75 7.44
C CYS A 404 0.58 16.25 8.73
N LEU A 405 -0.10 15.34 9.42
CA LEU A 405 0.31 14.78 10.71
C LEU A 405 0.39 13.26 10.64
N VAL A 406 1.52 12.70 11.08
CA VAL A 406 1.72 11.27 11.36
C VAL A 406 2.04 11.12 12.84
N ASP A 407 1.13 10.56 13.63
CA ASP A 407 1.13 10.66 15.09
C ASP A 407 0.71 9.34 15.74
N ASP A 408 1.47 8.88 16.73
CA ASP A 408 1.12 7.74 17.57
C ASP A 408 0.87 6.44 16.76
N ASN A 409 1.71 6.14 15.76
CA ASN A 409 1.62 4.91 14.98
C ASN A 409 2.70 3.91 15.41
N LEU A 410 2.37 2.61 15.30
CA LEU A 410 3.31 1.51 15.38
C LEU A 410 3.61 1.01 13.96
N ILE A 411 4.85 1.17 13.49
CA ILE A 411 5.30 0.82 12.15
C ILE A 411 6.49 -0.13 12.24
N HIS A 412 6.36 -1.35 11.71
CA HIS A 412 7.47 -2.31 11.73
C HIS A 412 7.36 -3.37 10.62
N SER A 413 8.45 -4.10 10.38
CA SER A 413 8.52 -5.21 9.41
C SER A 413 7.98 -4.79 8.04
N ILE A 414 8.51 -3.70 7.49
CA ILE A 414 8.16 -3.17 6.17
C ILE A 414 9.28 -3.47 5.17
N GLY A 415 9.06 -3.16 3.90
CA GLY A 415 10.05 -3.39 2.85
C GLY A 415 10.30 -4.88 2.60
N GLU A 416 9.29 -5.74 2.77
CA GLU A 416 9.43 -7.18 2.56
C GLU A 416 9.96 -7.52 1.18
N THR A 417 9.52 -6.81 0.15
CA THR A 417 9.95 -6.99 -1.23
C THR A 417 10.93 -5.90 -1.68
N GLU A 418 10.60 -4.63 -1.41
CA GLU A 418 11.37 -3.47 -1.86
C GLU A 418 12.29 -2.96 -0.76
N LYS A 419 13.58 -3.31 -0.83
CA LYS A 419 14.56 -3.01 0.22
C LYS A 419 14.93 -1.51 0.34
N GLN A 420 14.36 -0.66 -0.50
CA GLN A 420 14.48 0.81 -0.42
C GLN A 420 13.34 1.48 0.36
N GLY A 421 12.37 0.70 0.88
CA GLY A 421 11.25 1.19 1.67
C GLY A 421 11.67 1.98 2.91
N ALA A 422 10.83 2.92 3.34
CA ALA A 422 10.97 3.66 4.59
C ALA A 422 9.71 3.55 5.44
N GLY A 423 9.86 3.62 6.76
CA GLY A 423 8.72 3.77 7.65
C GLY A 423 7.87 4.97 7.25
N ILE A 424 8.50 6.14 7.12
CA ILE A 424 7.86 7.36 6.62
C ILE A 424 8.75 7.99 5.56
N GLN A 425 8.22 8.14 4.33
CA GLN A 425 8.91 8.72 3.18
C GLN A 425 8.36 10.10 2.86
N LEU A 426 9.23 11.11 2.86
CA LEU A 426 8.92 12.46 2.43
C LEU A 426 9.72 12.82 1.17
N SER A 427 9.07 13.39 0.16
CA SER A 427 9.73 13.95 -1.02
C SER A 427 8.86 15.05 -1.62
N MET A 428 9.45 16.17 -1.98
CA MET A 428 8.70 17.30 -2.58
C MET A 428 7.48 17.68 -1.71
N SER A 429 7.72 17.92 -0.42
CA SER A 429 6.67 18.20 0.57
C SER A 429 7.08 19.34 1.49
N ALA A 430 6.17 19.80 2.33
CA ALA A 430 6.45 20.87 3.31
C ALA A 430 5.65 20.68 4.60
N ARG A 431 6.21 21.10 5.73
CA ARG A 431 5.50 21.18 7.01
C ARG A 431 4.73 19.92 7.40
N ILE A 432 5.36 18.74 7.22
CA ILE A 432 4.83 17.47 7.71
C ILE A 432 5.29 17.31 9.17
N THR A 433 4.35 17.03 10.05
CA THR A 433 4.62 16.72 11.46
C THR A 433 4.64 15.20 11.64
N ILE A 434 5.74 14.66 12.17
CA ILE A 434 5.95 13.24 12.47
C ILE A 434 6.30 13.15 13.94
N ARG A 435 5.41 12.60 14.76
CA ARG A 435 5.66 12.55 16.21
C ARG A 435 5.08 11.32 16.88
N ASN A 436 5.66 10.94 18.00
CA ASN A 436 5.20 9.88 18.90
C ASN A 436 5.02 8.51 18.20
N ASN A 437 5.73 8.26 17.09
CA ASN A 437 5.64 6.98 16.41
C ASN A 437 6.73 6.03 16.92
N SER A 438 6.42 4.74 16.99
CA SER A 438 7.40 3.66 17.16
C SER A 438 7.66 3.01 15.81
N ILE A 439 8.90 3.07 15.32
CA ILE A 439 9.31 2.64 13.97
C ILE A 439 10.53 1.73 14.09
N TYR A 440 10.41 0.45 13.73
CA TYR A 440 11.52 -0.50 13.88
C TYR A 440 11.40 -1.69 12.92
N ASP A 441 12.44 -2.53 12.89
CA ASP A 441 12.52 -3.74 12.07
C ASP A 441 12.38 -3.44 10.57
N LEU A 442 13.31 -2.63 10.05
CA LEU A 442 13.26 -2.08 8.69
C LEU A 442 14.52 -2.43 7.89
N PRO A 443 14.39 -2.75 6.60
CA PRO A 443 15.54 -3.05 5.76
C PRO A 443 16.44 -1.83 5.53
N ARG A 444 15.87 -0.61 5.54
CA ARG A 444 16.60 0.62 5.27
C ARG A 444 16.23 1.75 6.24
N ALA A 445 15.52 2.78 5.80
CA ALA A 445 15.31 3.99 6.58
C ALA A 445 14.08 3.93 7.49
N GLY A 446 14.19 4.46 8.71
CA GLY A 446 13.04 4.73 9.56
C GLY A 446 12.21 5.90 9.04
N ILE A 447 12.76 7.10 9.12
CA ILE A 447 12.19 8.32 8.54
C ILE A 447 13.14 8.84 7.47
N ASN A 448 12.66 8.99 6.24
CA ASN A 448 13.46 9.46 5.12
C ASN A 448 12.90 10.77 4.53
N VAL A 449 13.71 11.82 4.55
CA VAL A 449 13.43 13.10 3.91
C VAL A 449 14.29 13.18 2.65
N SER A 450 13.76 12.69 1.53
CA SER A 450 14.41 12.78 0.22
C SER A 450 14.22 14.17 -0.35
N GLU A 451 15.33 14.91 -0.56
CA GLU A 451 15.28 16.28 -1.01
C GLU A 451 14.16 17.04 -0.26
N GLY A 452 14.45 17.53 0.91
CA GLY A 452 13.52 18.22 1.82
C GLY A 452 13.04 19.56 1.28
N THR A 453 12.46 19.54 0.15
CA THR A 453 12.26 20.57 -0.87
C THR A 453 11.89 21.94 -0.33
N TRP A 454 10.87 22.02 0.53
CA TRP A 454 10.43 23.31 1.12
C TRP A 454 10.50 23.35 2.65
N GLY A 455 10.86 22.23 3.27
CA GLY A 455 11.16 22.15 4.69
C GLY A 455 9.99 22.40 5.63
N GLY A 456 10.32 22.88 6.82
CA GLY A 456 9.35 23.13 7.89
C GLY A 456 8.78 21.86 8.52
N HIS A 457 9.42 20.71 8.28
CA HIS A 457 9.02 19.45 8.92
C HIS A 457 9.32 19.49 10.42
N LEU A 458 8.40 18.97 11.21
CA LEU A 458 8.57 18.79 12.64
C LEU A 458 8.64 17.29 12.94
N ILE A 459 9.80 16.83 13.43
CA ILE A 459 10.05 15.42 13.75
C ILE A 459 10.46 15.36 15.21
N GLU A 460 9.57 14.86 16.08
CA GLU A 460 9.77 14.89 17.52
C GLU A 460 9.15 13.69 18.24
N GLY A 461 9.75 13.24 19.32
CA GLY A 461 9.20 12.22 20.20
C GLY A 461 9.02 10.84 19.55
N ASN A 462 9.67 10.55 18.41
CA ASN A 462 9.60 9.26 17.78
C ASN A 462 10.66 8.31 18.36
N ASP A 463 10.30 7.06 18.50
CA ASP A 463 11.20 5.98 18.87
C ASP A 463 11.53 5.16 17.61
N VAL A 464 12.76 5.31 17.08
CA VAL A 464 13.17 4.74 15.80
C VAL A 464 14.45 3.92 15.97
N PHE A 465 14.35 2.62 15.84
CA PHE A 465 15.44 1.68 16.12
C PHE A 465 15.38 0.46 15.16
N ASP A 466 16.38 -0.41 15.20
CA ASP A 466 16.49 -1.59 14.33
C ASP A 466 16.17 -1.27 12.87
N THR A 467 16.89 -0.30 12.33
CA THR A 467 16.84 0.11 10.92
C THR A 467 18.11 -0.31 10.21
N VAL A 468 18.12 -0.24 8.88
CA VAL A 468 19.27 -0.63 8.02
C VAL A 468 19.66 -2.10 8.22
N LEU A 469 18.67 -2.98 8.42
CA LEU A 469 18.94 -4.39 8.72
C LEU A 469 19.35 -5.21 7.49
N GLU A 470 19.10 -4.70 6.28
CA GLU A 470 19.43 -5.39 5.03
C GLU A 470 20.26 -4.54 4.05
N THR A 471 20.32 -3.24 4.25
CA THR A 471 21.07 -2.31 3.37
C THR A 471 22.26 -1.73 4.09
N GLY A 472 23.18 -1.11 3.35
CA GLY A 472 24.42 -0.53 3.89
C GLY A 472 24.33 0.97 4.22
N ASP A 473 23.14 1.59 4.14
CA ASP A 473 23.02 3.05 4.17
C ASP A 473 21.67 3.53 4.73
N HIS A 474 21.60 4.74 5.23
CA HIS A 474 20.51 5.62 5.68
C HIS A 474 20.30 5.72 7.20
N GLY A 475 19.92 4.68 7.94
CA GLY A 475 19.70 4.72 9.40
C GLY A 475 18.29 5.10 9.83
N SER A 476 18.12 5.36 11.12
CA SER A 476 16.82 5.68 11.74
C SER A 476 16.21 6.96 11.16
N PHE A 477 17.05 7.94 10.87
CA PHE A 477 16.68 9.16 10.17
C PHE A 477 17.67 9.42 9.03
N ASN A 478 17.17 9.76 7.86
CA ASN A 478 17.97 10.19 6.73
C ASN A 478 17.40 11.45 6.10
N SER A 479 18.29 12.40 5.81
CA SER A 479 17.97 13.56 5.00
C SER A 479 19.16 13.87 4.10
N TRP A 480 18.90 14.11 2.82
CA TRP A 480 19.96 14.43 1.87
C TRP A 480 20.52 15.84 2.04
N GLY A 481 19.79 16.75 2.69
CA GLY A 481 20.23 18.11 2.96
C GLY A 481 20.62 18.92 1.72
N ARG A 482 20.07 18.57 0.57
CA ARG A 482 20.37 19.18 -0.72
C ARG A 482 19.30 20.16 -1.16
N ASP A 483 18.69 20.84 -0.21
CA ASP A 483 17.66 21.82 -0.49
C ASP A 483 18.26 22.99 -1.28
N ARG A 484 17.89 23.07 -2.55
CA ARG A 484 18.22 24.17 -3.45
C ARG A 484 17.06 25.15 -3.59
N TYR A 485 16.03 24.93 -2.80
CA TYR A 485 14.78 25.67 -2.89
C TYR A 485 14.67 26.67 -1.76
N TRP A 486 14.06 27.79 -2.07
CA TRP A 486 13.91 28.89 -1.14
C TRP A 486 12.59 28.73 -0.40
N HIS A 487 12.62 29.02 0.91
CA HIS A 487 11.40 29.10 1.69
C HIS A 487 10.48 30.20 1.13
N PRO A 488 9.14 30.03 1.08
CA PRO A 488 8.23 31.04 0.56
C PRO A 488 8.36 32.42 1.23
N ASP A 489 8.63 32.44 2.52
CA ASP A 489 8.71 33.68 3.32
C ASP A 489 10.14 34.18 3.52
N ARG A 490 11.14 33.38 3.21
CA ARG A 490 12.56 33.74 3.36
C ARG A 490 13.44 32.80 2.57
N ASN A 491 14.54 33.32 2.08
CA ASN A 491 15.55 32.51 1.40
C ASN A 491 16.37 31.73 2.43
N VAL A 492 15.98 30.49 2.67
CA VAL A 492 16.73 29.54 3.50
C VAL A 492 17.17 28.40 2.60
N MET A 493 18.46 28.22 2.51
CA MET A 493 19.07 27.08 1.86
C MET A 493 19.26 25.95 2.84
#